data_3fd306d566d35679396527458a0d86a4
#
_entry.id   3fd306d566d35679396527458a0d86a4
#
_cell.length_a   1.000
_cell.length_b   1.000
_cell.length_c   1.000
_cell.angle_alpha   90.00
_cell.angle_beta   90.00
_cell.angle_gamma   90.00
#
_symmetry.space_group_name_H-M   'P 1'
#
loop_
_entity.id
_entity.type
_entity.pdbx_description
1 polymer ?
#
loop_
_entity_poly.entity_id
_entity_poly.type
_entity_poly.pdbx_seq_one_letter_code
_entity_poly.pdbx_strand_id
1 'polypeptide(L)'
;MHKYILLPLLLLTITACSTVKPVALQPQLIGKVRVGMPAIDPGTAIYELAVNDGVSYQDVIESLKSISEGMNFVNPANFPIGEHIKLRGIDPQGIKEVRSFCNLSMGTEIILDHPEFLVFAPCRIAIYEKMDANKKLKLFIAMDRPTFDLQSIKNPSERAKKSAQELETALLEIMDKVRKGDF
;
A
#
# COMPACT_ATOMS: atom_id res chain seq x y z
N MET A 1 5.50 17.85 -77.38
CA MET A 1 6.61 18.18 -76.46
C MET A 1 6.02 18.30 -75.03
N HIS A 2 6.02 17.22 -74.27
CA HIS A 2 5.50 17.20 -72.85
C HIS A 2 6.69 17.32 -71.93
N LYS A 3 6.73 18.41 -71.18
CA LYS A 3 7.71 18.61 -70.08
C LYS A 3 7.16 17.98 -68.81
N TYR A 4 7.78 16.92 -68.34
CA TYR A 4 7.53 16.35 -67.01
C TYR A 4 8.29 17.17 -66.00
N ILE A 5 7.54 17.83 -65.06
CA ILE A 5 8.08 18.50 -63.88
C ILE A 5 8.17 17.46 -62.76
N LEU A 6 9.38 17.03 -62.44
CA LEU A 6 9.67 16.20 -61.25
C LEU A 6 9.62 17.08 -60.02
N LEU A 7 8.62 16.82 -59.16
CA LEU A 7 8.52 17.42 -57.85
C LEU A 7 9.34 16.57 -56.83
N PRO A 8 10.31 17.11 -56.11
CA PRO A 8 11.04 16.34 -55.13
C PRO A 8 10.15 16.13 -53.89
N LEU A 9 9.92 14.86 -53.55
CA LEU A 9 9.24 14.41 -52.34
C LEU A 9 10.16 14.64 -51.15
N LEU A 10 9.89 15.67 -50.38
CA LEU A 10 10.61 15.99 -49.15
C LEU A 10 10.15 15.05 -48.02
N LEU A 11 10.92 13.99 -47.74
CA LEU A 11 10.70 13.13 -46.60
C LEU A 11 11.04 13.91 -45.30
N LEU A 12 10.02 14.40 -44.58
CA LEU A 12 10.19 14.87 -43.21
C LEU A 12 10.29 13.64 -42.30
N THR A 13 11.48 13.30 -41.87
CA THR A 13 11.72 12.35 -40.79
C THR A 13 11.48 13.06 -39.48
N ILE A 14 10.29 12.82 -38.86
CA ILE A 14 9.99 13.28 -37.51
C ILE A 14 10.67 12.31 -36.53
N THR A 15 11.90 12.59 -36.14
CA THR A 15 12.54 11.93 -34.99
C THR A 15 12.02 12.56 -33.69
N ALA A 16 10.84 12.13 -33.25
CA ALA A 16 10.36 12.42 -31.90
C ALA A 16 11.07 11.51 -30.89
N CYS A 17 12.30 11.85 -30.56
CA CYS A 17 13.00 11.24 -29.42
C CYS A 17 12.45 11.89 -28.15
N SER A 18 11.34 11.35 -27.61
CA SER A 18 10.88 11.69 -26.27
C SER A 18 11.87 11.13 -25.26
N THR A 19 12.86 11.91 -24.89
CA THR A 19 13.67 11.63 -23.70
C THR A 19 12.78 11.80 -22.48
N VAL A 20 12.12 10.73 -22.07
CA VAL A 20 11.53 10.65 -20.72
C VAL A 20 12.71 10.76 -19.75
N LYS A 21 12.89 11.95 -19.17
CA LYS A 21 13.85 12.12 -18.08
C LYS A 21 13.41 11.18 -16.97
N PRO A 22 14.30 10.28 -16.49
CA PRO A 22 13.96 9.49 -15.30
C PRO A 22 13.59 10.47 -14.20
N VAL A 23 12.39 10.33 -13.64
CA VAL A 23 11.98 11.06 -12.44
C VAL A 23 13.02 10.72 -11.40
N ALA A 24 13.80 11.69 -10.96
CA ALA A 24 14.75 11.50 -9.88
C ALA A 24 13.93 11.03 -8.67
N LEU A 25 14.10 9.76 -8.29
CA LEU A 25 13.52 9.21 -7.07
C LEU A 25 13.93 10.12 -5.92
N GLN A 26 12.96 10.84 -5.36
CA GLN A 26 13.20 11.63 -4.16
C GLN A 26 13.74 10.71 -3.06
N PRO A 27 14.62 11.19 -2.15
CA PRO A 27 15.06 10.38 -1.01
C PRO A 27 13.82 9.84 -0.34
N GLN A 28 13.69 8.51 -0.35
CA GLN A 28 12.43 7.87 0.01
C GLN A 28 12.21 8.01 1.50
N LEU A 29 11.13 8.67 1.86
CA LEU A 29 10.60 8.61 3.21
C LEU A 29 10.20 7.16 3.48
N ILE A 30 10.57 6.63 4.63
CA ILE A 30 10.26 5.26 5.04
C ILE A 30 9.90 5.29 6.51
N GLY A 31 8.85 4.58 6.89
CA GLY A 31 8.52 4.34 8.28
C GLY A 31 9.60 3.53 9.02
N LYS A 32 9.65 3.61 10.32
CA LYS A 32 10.65 2.90 11.13
C LYS A 32 10.19 1.48 11.43
N VAL A 33 10.84 0.50 10.79
CA VAL A 33 10.64 -0.91 11.13
C VAL A 33 11.23 -1.26 12.49
N ARG A 34 10.60 -2.20 13.18
CA ARG A 34 11.09 -2.73 14.46
C ARG A 34 12.14 -3.82 14.23
N VAL A 35 12.96 -4.07 15.24
CA VAL A 35 13.94 -5.17 15.21
C VAL A 35 13.22 -6.50 14.96
N GLY A 36 13.73 -7.29 14.01
CA GLY A 36 13.15 -8.58 13.64
C GLY A 36 12.04 -8.53 12.59
N MET A 37 11.69 -7.34 12.09
CA MET A 37 10.83 -7.19 10.91
C MET A 37 11.66 -7.19 9.63
N PRO A 38 11.12 -7.67 8.50
CA PRO A 38 11.73 -7.51 7.20
C PRO A 38 11.98 -6.04 6.87
N ALA A 39 13.08 -5.77 6.16
CA ALA A 39 13.35 -4.43 5.65
C ALA A 39 12.24 -4.00 4.68
N ILE A 40 11.92 -2.70 4.67
CA ILE A 40 11.01 -2.14 3.68
C ILE A 40 11.73 -2.04 2.35
N ASP A 41 11.16 -2.63 1.30
CA ASP A 41 11.56 -2.32 -0.08
C ASP A 41 11.01 -0.93 -0.44
N PRO A 42 11.89 0.05 -0.68
CA PRO A 42 11.45 1.39 -0.99
C PRO A 42 10.70 1.50 -2.34
N GLY A 43 10.87 0.52 -3.22
CA GLY A 43 10.23 0.48 -4.53
C GLY A 43 8.79 -0.03 -4.53
N THR A 44 8.24 -0.46 -3.38
CA THR A 44 6.89 -1.05 -3.31
C THR A 44 5.93 -0.25 -2.44
N ALA A 45 4.68 -0.18 -2.88
CA ALA A 45 3.57 0.38 -2.11
C ALA A 45 3.07 -0.57 -1.01
N ILE A 46 3.41 -1.85 -1.10
CA ILE A 46 2.89 -2.90 -0.22
C ILE A 46 3.99 -3.35 0.74
N TYR A 47 3.65 -3.40 2.03
CA TYR A 47 4.45 -4.07 3.03
C TYR A 47 3.68 -5.29 3.56
N GLU A 48 4.26 -6.47 3.38
CA GLU A 48 3.64 -7.77 3.70
C GLU A 48 4.41 -8.49 4.80
N LEU A 49 3.68 -9.10 5.73
CA LEU A 49 4.23 -9.97 6.76
C LEU A 49 3.50 -11.32 6.79
N ALA A 50 4.25 -12.40 6.92
CA ALA A 50 3.67 -13.67 7.31
C ALA A 50 3.26 -13.62 8.78
N VAL A 51 2.09 -14.14 9.10
CA VAL A 51 1.66 -14.38 10.47
C VAL A 51 2.46 -15.54 11.05
N ASN A 52 2.85 -15.44 12.31
CA ASN A 52 3.66 -16.46 12.97
C ASN A 52 2.89 -17.78 13.07
N ASP A 53 3.64 -18.88 13.06
CA ASP A 53 3.06 -20.21 13.23
C ASP A 53 2.36 -20.30 14.59
N GLY A 54 1.17 -20.91 14.60
CA GLY A 54 0.33 -21.04 15.79
C GLY A 54 -0.62 -19.86 16.07
N VAL A 55 -0.47 -18.73 15.38
CA VAL A 55 -1.42 -17.61 15.46
C VAL A 55 -2.54 -17.82 14.45
N SER A 56 -3.76 -17.91 14.94
CA SER A 56 -4.95 -18.15 14.11
C SER A 56 -5.46 -16.85 13.46
N TYR A 57 -6.35 -16.99 12.47
CA TYR A 57 -7.06 -15.83 11.92
C TYR A 57 -7.84 -15.07 12.99
N GLN A 58 -8.46 -15.77 13.95
CA GLN A 58 -9.20 -15.13 15.02
C GLN A 58 -8.27 -14.32 15.93
N ASP A 59 -7.09 -14.85 16.27
CA ASP A 59 -6.08 -14.10 17.03
C ASP A 59 -5.64 -12.85 16.28
N VAL A 60 -5.45 -12.92 14.97
CA VAL A 60 -5.12 -11.75 14.13
C VAL A 60 -6.21 -10.68 14.22
N ILE A 61 -7.50 -11.07 14.15
CA ILE A 61 -8.61 -10.13 14.21
C ILE A 61 -8.72 -9.45 15.58
N GLU A 62 -8.61 -10.22 16.65
CA GLU A 62 -8.69 -9.72 18.02
C GLU A 62 -7.50 -8.82 18.37
N SER A 63 -6.29 -9.26 18.02
CA SER A 63 -5.06 -8.49 18.15
C SER A 63 -5.14 -7.18 17.37
N LEU A 64 -5.56 -7.24 16.12
CA LEU A 64 -5.69 -6.06 15.25
C LEU A 64 -6.67 -5.04 15.83
N LYS A 65 -7.80 -5.51 16.37
CA LYS A 65 -8.78 -4.65 17.05
C LYS A 65 -8.18 -4.00 18.30
N SER A 66 -7.66 -4.81 19.23
CA SER A 66 -7.14 -4.34 20.51
C SER A 66 -5.98 -3.34 20.34
N ILE A 67 -5.00 -3.69 19.51
CA ILE A 67 -3.80 -2.86 19.30
C ILE A 67 -4.13 -1.57 18.56
N SER A 68 -4.96 -1.62 17.53
CA SER A 68 -5.32 -0.42 16.76
C SER A 68 -6.11 0.57 17.64
N GLU A 69 -7.06 0.10 18.43
CA GLU A 69 -7.81 0.94 19.39
C GLU A 69 -6.86 1.57 20.42
N GLY A 70 -5.93 0.80 20.99
CA GLY A 70 -4.91 1.27 21.92
C GLY A 70 -3.94 2.30 21.31
N MET A 71 -3.79 2.34 20.01
CA MET A 71 -2.97 3.29 19.27
C MET A 71 -3.79 4.41 18.60
N ASN A 72 -5.03 4.61 19.02
CA ASN A 72 -5.89 5.69 18.52
C ASN A 72 -6.29 5.55 17.04
N PHE A 73 -6.36 4.32 16.54
CA PHE A 73 -6.92 4.03 15.23
C PHE A 73 -8.38 3.58 15.37
N VAL A 74 -9.24 4.13 14.54
CA VAL A 74 -10.62 3.64 14.37
C VAL A 74 -10.68 2.69 13.18
N ASN A 75 -11.57 1.70 13.25
CA ASN A 75 -11.85 0.77 12.16
C ASN A 75 -13.21 1.09 11.53
N PRO A 76 -13.29 1.93 10.51
CA PRO A 76 -14.56 2.37 9.92
C PRO A 76 -15.24 1.31 9.05
N ALA A 77 -14.50 0.34 8.50
CA ALA A 77 -15.08 -0.64 7.60
C ALA A 77 -14.25 -1.93 7.52
N ASN A 78 -14.98 -3.04 7.31
CA ASN A 78 -14.44 -4.37 7.03
C ASN A 78 -15.05 -4.90 5.74
N PHE A 79 -14.22 -5.45 4.86
CA PHE A 79 -14.61 -5.95 3.54
C PHE A 79 -14.26 -7.43 3.43
N PRO A 80 -15.21 -8.34 3.66
CA PRO A 80 -15.00 -9.79 3.57
C PRO A 80 -15.01 -10.24 2.10
N ILE A 81 -13.97 -9.92 1.36
CA ILE A 81 -13.85 -10.17 -0.08
C ILE A 81 -14.02 -11.66 -0.41
N GLY A 82 -13.47 -12.55 0.43
CA GLY A 82 -13.60 -13.99 0.26
C GLY A 82 -15.06 -14.47 0.27
N GLU A 83 -15.90 -13.90 1.13
CA GLU A 83 -17.33 -14.23 1.18
C GLU A 83 -18.05 -13.78 -0.10
N HIS A 84 -17.74 -12.59 -0.61
CA HIS A 84 -18.28 -12.13 -1.87
C HIS A 84 -17.86 -12.98 -3.08
N ILE A 85 -16.63 -13.51 -3.06
CA ILE A 85 -16.14 -14.45 -4.08
C ILE A 85 -16.94 -15.76 -4.01
N LYS A 86 -17.17 -16.32 -2.80
CA LYS A 86 -17.98 -17.52 -2.58
C LYS A 86 -19.41 -17.37 -3.08
N LEU A 87 -20.04 -16.20 -2.83
CA LEU A 87 -21.40 -15.90 -3.31
C LEU A 87 -21.51 -15.94 -4.84
N ARG A 88 -20.41 -15.83 -5.55
CA ARG A 88 -20.34 -15.97 -7.02
C ARG A 88 -20.05 -17.39 -7.48
N GLY A 89 -20.03 -18.37 -6.57
CA GLY A 89 -19.72 -19.76 -6.85
C GLY A 89 -18.22 -20.04 -7.13
N ILE A 90 -17.33 -19.12 -6.72
CA ILE A 90 -15.88 -19.22 -6.93
C ILE A 90 -15.22 -19.55 -5.58
N ASP A 91 -14.25 -20.47 -5.59
CA ASP A 91 -13.41 -20.73 -4.42
C ASP A 91 -12.42 -19.56 -4.23
N PRO A 92 -12.45 -18.86 -3.09
CA PRO A 92 -11.52 -17.76 -2.78
C PRO A 92 -10.09 -18.23 -2.47
N GLN A 93 -9.85 -19.54 -2.41
CA GLN A 93 -8.56 -20.14 -2.04
C GLN A 93 -8.05 -19.60 -0.69
N GLY A 94 -8.88 -19.78 0.35
CA GLY A 94 -8.61 -19.32 1.70
C GLY A 94 -9.17 -17.93 2.02
N ILE A 95 -8.71 -17.35 3.12
CA ILE A 95 -9.15 -16.05 3.63
C ILE A 95 -8.75 -14.93 2.66
N LYS A 96 -9.68 -14.02 2.40
CA LYS A 96 -9.46 -12.77 1.65
C LYS A 96 -10.30 -11.68 2.29
N GLU A 97 -9.69 -10.79 3.05
CA GLU A 97 -10.37 -9.71 3.75
C GLU A 97 -9.53 -8.43 3.72
N VAL A 98 -10.19 -7.29 3.74
CA VAL A 98 -9.55 -5.98 3.92
C VAL A 98 -10.24 -5.27 5.07
N ARG A 99 -9.45 -4.72 5.99
CA ARG A 99 -9.91 -3.85 7.08
C ARG A 99 -9.34 -2.47 6.92
N SER A 100 -10.19 -1.47 7.08
CA SER A 100 -9.82 -0.06 7.02
C SER A 100 -9.47 0.47 8.39
N PHE A 101 -8.44 1.30 8.46
CA PHE A 101 -7.98 1.93 9.70
C PHE A 101 -7.72 3.41 9.48
N CYS A 102 -8.07 4.23 10.46
CA CYS A 102 -7.84 5.67 10.38
C CYS A 102 -7.34 6.20 11.72
N ASN A 103 -6.16 6.80 11.71
CA ASN A 103 -5.72 7.68 12.78
C ASN A 103 -6.01 9.12 12.33
N LEU A 104 -7.10 9.68 12.88
CA LEU A 104 -7.61 10.98 12.45
C LEU A 104 -6.61 12.11 12.71
N SER A 105 -5.83 12.05 13.80
CA SER A 105 -4.83 13.07 14.10
C SER A 105 -3.74 13.12 13.03
N MET A 106 -3.12 11.95 12.74
CA MET A 106 -2.05 11.87 11.74
C MET A 106 -2.59 12.12 10.32
N GLY A 107 -3.75 11.58 9.98
CA GLY A 107 -4.37 11.77 8.67
C GLY A 107 -4.71 13.23 8.39
N THR A 108 -5.21 13.96 9.39
CA THR A 108 -5.56 15.39 9.26
C THR A 108 -4.37 16.24 8.85
N GLU A 109 -3.18 16.00 9.41
CA GLU A 109 -1.98 16.77 9.09
C GLU A 109 -1.55 16.64 7.61
N ILE A 110 -1.88 15.52 6.97
CA ILE A 110 -1.64 15.34 5.54
C ILE A 110 -2.73 16.04 4.72
N ILE A 111 -4.00 15.79 5.07
CA ILE A 111 -5.17 16.20 4.29
C ILE A 111 -5.33 17.74 4.30
N LEU A 112 -4.96 18.43 5.37
CA LEU A 112 -5.02 19.89 5.44
C LEU A 112 -4.14 20.58 4.39
N ASP A 113 -3.00 19.97 4.05
CA ASP A 113 -2.10 20.51 3.02
C ASP A 113 -2.38 19.90 1.64
N HIS A 114 -2.83 18.65 1.62
CA HIS A 114 -3.01 17.82 0.43
C HIS A 114 -4.34 17.06 0.49
N PRO A 115 -5.48 17.73 0.25
CA PRO A 115 -6.81 17.10 0.31
C PRO A 115 -6.98 15.96 -0.69
N GLU A 116 -6.22 15.95 -1.79
CA GLU A 116 -6.18 14.86 -2.76
C GLU A 116 -5.67 13.54 -2.16
N PHE A 117 -4.95 13.59 -1.03
CA PHE A 117 -4.51 12.39 -0.31
C PHE A 117 -5.68 11.55 0.24
N LEU A 118 -6.88 12.14 0.33
CA LEU A 118 -8.11 11.41 0.69
C LEU A 118 -8.37 10.18 -0.19
N VAL A 119 -7.83 10.15 -1.39
CA VAL A 119 -7.94 8.98 -2.30
C VAL A 119 -7.30 7.71 -1.71
N PHE A 120 -6.30 7.88 -0.83
CA PHE A 120 -5.60 6.79 -0.13
C PHE A 120 -6.16 6.51 1.27
N ALA A 121 -7.07 7.34 1.76
CA ALA A 121 -7.69 7.18 3.06
C ALA A 121 -9.00 6.37 2.96
N PRO A 122 -9.32 5.56 3.97
CA PRO A 122 -8.51 5.17 5.13
C PRO A 122 -7.40 4.20 4.76
N CYS A 123 -6.34 4.11 5.59
CA CYS A 123 -5.32 3.08 5.45
C CYS A 123 -5.95 1.68 5.50
N ARG A 124 -5.37 0.73 4.80
CA ARG A 124 -5.92 -0.62 4.66
C ARG A 124 -4.92 -1.66 5.13
N ILE A 125 -5.44 -2.65 5.87
CA ILE A 125 -4.71 -3.87 6.17
C ILE A 125 -5.48 -5.01 5.51
N ALA A 126 -4.84 -5.68 4.56
CA ALA A 126 -5.33 -6.89 3.95
C ALA A 126 -4.93 -8.09 4.81
N ILE A 127 -5.86 -9.04 4.98
CA ILE A 127 -5.65 -10.30 5.68
C ILE A 127 -6.01 -11.39 4.69
N TYR A 128 -5.05 -12.25 4.38
CA TYR A 128 -5.29 -13.27 3.37
C TYR A 128 -4.40 -14.49 3.54
N GLU A 129 -4.88 -15.60 3.01
CA GLU A 129 -4.08 -16.81 2.87
C GLU A 129 -3.57 -16.94 1.44
N LYS A 130 -2.32 -17.37 1.31
CA LYS A 130 -1.71 -17.82 0.07
C LYS A 130 -0.84 -19.04 0.31
N MET A 131 -0.59 -19.82 -0.74
CA MET A 131 0.33 -20.92 -0.68
C MET A 131 1.75 -20.44 -0.39
N ASP A 132 2.39 -21.03 0.59
CA ASP A 132 3.83 -20.85 0.83
C ASP A 132 4.68 -21.69 -0.15
N ALA A 133 5.99 -21.62 -0.02
CA ALA A 133 6.93 -22.40 -0.82
C ALA A 133 6.72 -23.93 -0.69
N ASN A 134 6.13 -24.40 0.42
CA ASN A 134 5.84 -25.80 0.71
C ASN A 134 4.43 -26.21 0.28
N LYS A 135 3.73 -25.36 -0.47
CA LYS A 135 2.32 -25.57 -0.91
C LYS A 135 1.34 -25.71 0.26
N LYS A 136 1.61 -25.10 1.39
CA LYS A 136 0.68 -24.96 2.51
C LYS A 136 0.06 -23.59 2.50
N LEU A 137 -1.23 -23.49 2.79
CA LEU A 137 -1.89 -22.20 3.03
C LEU A 137 -1.28 -21.60 4.29
N LYS A 138 -0.79 -20.37 4.15
CA LYS A 138 -0.24 -19.58 5.23
C LYS A 138 -0.92 -18.22 5.28
N LEU A 139 -1.19 -17.75 6.49
CA LEU A 139 -1.83 -16.46 6.74
C LEU A 139 -0.81 -15.32 6.61
N PHE A 140 -1.21 -14.27 5.94
CA PHE A 140 -0.44 -13.04 5.75
C PHE A 140 -1.27 -11.83 6.11
N ILE A 141 -0.59 -10.78 6.52
CA ILE A 141 -1.13 -9.43 6.63
C ILE A 141 -0.30 -8.50 5.77
N ALA A 142 -0.96 -7.55 5.10
CA ALA A 142 -0.27 -6.58 4.26
C ALA A 142 -0.95 -5.21 4.39
N MET A 143 -0.17 -4.15 4.28
CA MET A 143 -0.67 -2.78 4.26
C MET A 143 -0.21 -2.02 3.03
N ASP A 144 -0.97 -1.03 2.60
CA ASP A 144 -0.49 0.04 1.76
C ASP A 144 0.36 1.01 2.60
N ARG A 145 1.37 1.60 2.00
CA ARG A 145 2.36 2.41 2.71
C ARG A 145 2.07 3.90 2.53
N PRO A 146 1.66 4.61 3.60
CA PRO A 146 1.37 6.05 3.50
C PRO A 146 2.52 6.90 2.95
N THR A 147 3.77 6.52 3.24
CA THR A 147 4.94 7.24 2.70
C THR A 147 5.12 7.01 1.20
N PHE A 148 4.72 5.84 0.68
CA PHE A 148 4.72 5.54 -0.75
C PHE A 148 3.58 6.27 -1.46
N ASP A 149 2.38 6.25 -0.89
CA ASP A 149 1.21 6.93 -1.43
C ASP A 149 1.44 8.44 -1.55
N LEU A 150 2.13 9.03 -0.58
CA LEU A 150 2.51 10.44 -0.61
C LEU A 150 3.43 10.80 -1.78
N GLN A 151 4.15 9.85 -2.37
CA GLN A 151 5.01 10.11 -3.53
C GLN A 151 4.21 10.46 -4.79
N SER A 152 2.92 10.11 -4.84
CA SER A 152 2.02 10.50 -5.93
C SER A 152 1.56 11.96 -5.82
N ILE A 153 1.77 12.60 -4.67
CA ILE A 153 1.47 14.00 -4.45
C ILE A 153 2.62 14.88 -4.94
N LYS A 154 2.30 15.88 -5.76
CA LYS A 154 3.30 16.81 -6.27
C LYS A 154 3.73 17.80 -5.17
N ASN A 155 5.03 17.81 -4.87
CA ASN A 155 5.63 18.71 -3.87
C ASN A 155 4.97 18.60 -2.48
N PRO A 156 4.94 17.42 -1.85
CA PRO A 156 4.33 17.26 -0.54
C PRO A 156 5.02 18.14 0.51
N SER A 157 4.23 18.77 1.39
CA SER A 157 4.75 19.61 2.46
C SER A 157 5.58 18.81 3.47
N GLU A 158 6.45 19.49 4.22
CA GLU A 158 7.23 18.84 5.28
C GLU A 158 6.33 18.29 6.38
N ARG A 159 5.21 18.96 6.66
CA ARG A 159 4.19 18.48 7.60
C ARG A 159 3.58 17.17 7.11
N ALA A 160 3.16 17.09 5.86
CA ALA A 160 2.61 15.88 5.27
C ALA A 160 3.62 14.74 5.24
N LYS A 161 4.89 15.00 4.90
CA LYS A 161 5.96 14.00 4.91
C LYS A 161 6.18 13.41 6.31
N LYS A 162 6.29 14.29 7.32
CA LYS A 162 6.45 13.87 8.72
C LYS A 162 5.27 13.03 9.17
N SER A 163 4.04 13.47 8.89
CA SER A 163 2.85 12.75 9.32
C SER A 163 2.67 11.42 8.61
N ALA A 164 2.96 11.32 7.32
CA ALA A 164 2.96 10.05 6.59
C ALA A 164 3.98 9.05 7.17
N GLN A 165 5.15 9.53 7.60
CA GLN A 165 6.19 8.74 8.23
C GLN A 165 5.78 8.22 9.61
N GLU A 166 5.13 9.08 10.42
CA GLU A 166 4.59 8.72 11.72
C GLU A 166 3.45 7.70 11.58
N LEU A 167 2.55 7.91 10.62
CA LEU A 167 1.44 7.03 10.31
C LEU A 167 1.94 5.64 9.86
N GLU A 168 2.89 5.58 8.93
CA GLU A 168 3.49 4.32 8.49
C GLU A 168 4.20 3.61 9.65
N THR A 169 4.93 4.34 10.49
CA THR A 169 5.61 3.77 11.66
C THR A 169 4.61 3.14 12.64
N ALA A 170 3.48 3.80 12.89
CA ALA A 170 2.42 3.29 13.75
C ALA A 170 1.76 2.03 13.16
N LEU A 171 1.47 2.03 11.85
CA LEU A 171 0.92 0.85 11.16
C LEU A 171 1.90 -0.33 11.18
N LEU A 172 3.18 -0.09 10.99
CA LEU A 172 4.22 -1.12 11.10
C LEU A 172 4.27 -1.72 12.51
N GLU A 173 4.09 -0.91 13.55
CA GLU A 173 4.00 -1.41 14.92
C GLU A 173 2.77 -2.30 15.13
N ILE A 174 1.61 -1.88 14.64
CA ILE A 174 0.39 -2.69 14.67
C ILE A 174 0.65 -4.04 14.00
N MET A 175 1.18 -4.03 12.78
CA MET A 175 1.45 -5.26 12.04
C MET A 175 2.44 -6.19 12.72
N ASP A 176 3.50 -5.65 13.36
CA ASP A 176 4.48 -6.49 14.08
C ASP A 176 3.86 -7.21 15.28
N LYS A 177 2.99 -6.53 16.02
CA LYS A 177 2.26 -7.12 17.14
C LYS A 177 1.23 -8.14 16.67
N VAL A 178 0.43 -7.76 15.67
CA VAL A 178 -0.65 -8.60 15.14
C VAL A 178 -0.12 -9.91 14.56
N ARG A 179 1.00 -9.91 13.82
CA ARG A 179 1.58 -11.16 13.29
C ARG A 179 2.05 -12.13 14.38
N LYS A 180 2.24 -11.64 15.60
CA LYS A 180 2.63 -12.43 16.77
C LYS A 180 1.44 -12.88 17.63
N GLY A 181 0.24 -12.35 17.35
CA GLY A 181 -0.95 -12.56 18.18
C GLY A 181 -0.86 -11.83 19.51
N ASP A 182 -0.13 -10.71 19.59
CA ASP A 182 -0.09 -9.87 20.80
C ASP A 182 -1.45 -9.15 20.98
N PHE A 183 -1.79 -8.78 22.24
CA PHE A 183 -3.02 -8.08 22.60
C PHE A 183 -2.73 -6.81 23.38
#